data_6707f539c75e39f27f058ce2aad74ebf
#
_entry.id   6707f539c75e39f27f058ce2aad74ebf
#
_cell.length_a   1.000
_cell.length_b   1.000
_cell.length_c   1.000
_cell.angle_alpha   90.00
_cell.angle_beta   90.00
_cell.angle_gamma   90.00
#
_symmetry.space_group_name_H-M   'P 1'
#
loop_
_entity.id
_entity.type
_entity.pdbx_description
1 polymer ?
#
loop_
_entity_poly.entity_id
_entity_poly.type
_entity_poly.pdbx_seq_one_letter_code
_entity_poly.pdbx_strand_id
1 'polypeptide(L)'
;MDTFIQTTDFILFLCFSLMTVYLGVLAIAASLRNDAPYPQAGKRHRFAILVPPGSTSLPLPHYPEELYQVFTYEDLTEAIAALNENDFDGVVVLGETTRIEPAFLEEINSVFDAGIQAIQLRHITENRSTRKQYFQALNEETTQALFGKGATRLGVSSALYGADMVLDL
;
A
#
# COMPACT_ATOMS: atom_id res chain seq x y z
N MET A 1 28.69 -14.67 37.46
CA MET A 1 28.36 -13.43 36.71
C MET A 1 28.71 -13.58 35.24
N ASP A 2 29.83 -14.18 34.94
CA ASP A 2 30.31 -14.36 33.55
C ASP A 2 29.41 -15.27 32.69
N THR A 3 28.90 -16.35 33.27
CA THR A 3 27.99 -17.27 32.54
C THR A 3 26.68 -16.59 32.14
N PHE A 4 26.14 -15.71 32.98
CA PHE A 4 24.93 -14.95 32.67
C PHE A 4 25.16 -13.98 31.52
N ILE A 5 26.29 -13.27 31.53
CA ILE A 5 26.67 -12.33 30.45
C ILE A 5 26.85 -13.10 29.14
N GLN A 6 27.59 -14.21 29.17
CA GLN A 6 27.80 -15.04 27.95
C GLN A 6 26.50 -15.61 27.40
N THR A 7 25.57 -16.03 28.24
CA THR A 7 24.26 -16.51 27.79
C THR A 7 23.43 -15.40 27.17
N THR A 8 23.46 -14.21 27.78
CA THR A 8 22.75 -13.03 27.26
C THR A 8 23.30 -12.61 25.88
N ASP A 9 24.62 -12.53 25.76
CA ASP A 9 25.31 -12.19 24.52
C ASP A 9 24.99 -13.20 23.40
N PHE A 10 24.98 -14.49 23.73
CA PHE A 10 24.63 -15.53 22.76
C PHE A 10 23.17 -15.42 22.29
N ILE A 11 22.22 -15.16 23.20
CA ILE A 11 20.81 -14.95 22.86
C ILE A 11 20.67 -13.72 21.97
N LEU A 12 21.30 -12.61 22.31
CA LEU A 12 21.27 -11.40 21.49
C LEU A 12 21.87 -11.63 20.12
N PHE A 13 23.02 -12.31 20.04
CA PHE A 13 23.64 -12.66 18.77
C PHE A 13 22.71 -13.51 17.91
N LEU A 14 22.05 -14.51 18.49
CA LEU A 14 21.11 -15.36 17.78
C LEU A 14 19.91 -14.57 17.25
N CYS A 15 19.32 -13.70 18.08
CA CYS A 15 18.20 -12.85 17.70
C CYS A 15 18.58 -11.90 16.54
N PHE A 16 19.72 -11.21 16.65
CA PHE A 16 20.18 -10.32 15.58
C PHE A 16 20.52 -11.06 14.30
N SER A 17 21.12 -12.25 14.41
CA SER A 17 21.42 -13.08 13.23
C SER A 17 20.15 -13.52 12.52
N LEU A 18 19.15 -13.99 13.24
CA LEU A 18 17.84 -14.37 12.68
C LEU A 18 17.15 -13.18 12.01
N MET A 19 17.16 -12.01 12.67
CA MET A 19 16.58 -10.79 12.09
C MET A 19 17.29 -10.37 10.82
N THR A 20 18.61 -10.46 10.79
CA THR A 20 19.42 -10.12 9.62
C THR A 20 19.12 -11.07 8.44
N VAL A 21 19.04 -12.38 8.70
CA VAL A 21 18.67 -13.36 7.69
C VAL A 21 17.27 -13.10 7.17
N TYR A 22 16.30 -12.85 8.05
CA TYR A 22 14.93 -12.54 7.68
C TYR A 22 14.84 -11.31 6.76
N LEU A 23 15.48 -10.19 7.15
CA LEU A 23 15.53 -8.99 6.32
C LEU A 23 16.26 -9.23 4.99
N GLY A 24 17.32 -10.03 5.00
CA GLY A 24 18.03 -10.43 3.79
C GLY A 24 17.15 -11.19 2.80
N VAL A 25 16.36 -12.14 3.29
CA VAL A 25 15.40 -12.89 2.47
C VAL A 25 14.34 -11.96 1.87
N LEU A 26 13.78 -11.04 2.67
CA LEU A 26 12.82 -10.05 2.19
C LEU A 26 13.44 -9.14 1.11
N ALA A 27 14.69 -8.68 1.31
CA ALA A 27 15.39 -7.83 0.36
C ALA A 27 15.64 -8.55 -0.97
N ILE A 28 16.05 -9.81 -0.93
CA ILE A 28 16.22 -10.63 -2.12
C ILE A 28 14.88 -10.80 -2.84
N ALA A 29 13.82 -11.17 -2.12
CA ALA A 29 12.49 -11.31 -2.67
C ALA A 29 11.99 -10.02 -3.33
N ALA A 30 12.20 -8.86 -2.68
CA ALA A 30 11.86 -7.54 -3.22
C ALA A 30 12.63 -7.21 -4.50
N SER A 31 13.88 -7.69 -4.63
CA SER A 31 14.76 -7.43 -5.78
C SER A 31 14.46 -8.31 -6.99
N LEU A 32 13.79 -9.43 -6.80
CA LEU A 32 13.40 -10.30 -7.90
C LEU A 32 12.43 -9.54 -8.82
N ARG A 33 12.75 -9.50 -10.10
CA ARG A 33 11.95 -8.80 -11.11
C ARG A 33 10.84 -9.74 -11.58
N ASN A 34 9.64 -9.51 -11.12
CA ASN A 34 8.47 -10.26 -11.56
C ASN A 34 7.25 -9.35 -11.61
N ASP A 35 7.42 -8.23 -12.32
CA ASP A 35 6.35 -7.25 -12.53
C ASP A 35 5.64 -7.60 -13.86
N ALA A 36 5.07 -8.83 -13.95
CA ALA A 36 4.12 -9.10 -15.00
C ALA A 36 2.91 -8.19 -14.73
N PRO A 37 2.54 -7.31 -15.65
CA PRO A 37 1.34 -6.50 -15.49
C PRO A 37 0.14 -7.43 -15.33
N TYR A 38 -0.79 -7.06 -14.46
CA TYR A 38 -2.04 -7.77 -14.37
C TYR A 38 -2.73 -7.76 -15.74
N PRO A 39 -3.42 -8.85 -16.12
CA PRO A 39 -4.17 -8.87 -17.36
C PRO A 39 -5.19 -7.71 -17.35
N GLN A 40 -5.51 -7.20 -18.54
CA GLN A 40 -6.55 -6.19 -18.64
C GLN A 40 -7.85 -6.75 -18.08
N ALA A 41 -8.52 -5.93 -17.25
CA ALA A 41 -9.76 -6.31 -16.62
C ALA A 41 -10.84 -6.67 -17.66
N GLY A 42 -11.51 -7.76 -17.44
CA GLY A 42 -12.67 -8.18 -18.22
C GLY A 42 -13.95 -7.43 -17.82
N LYS A 43 -14.04 -6.99 -16.55
CA LYS A 43 -15.14 -6.23 -15.97
C LYS A 43 -14.64 -4.91 -15.41
N ARG A 44 -15.44 -3.87 -15.50
CA ARG A 44 -15.23 -2.61 -14.80
C ARG A 44 -16.03 -2.60 -13.51
N HIS A 45 -15.33 -2.35 -12.40
CA HIS A 45 -15.87 -2.30 -11.06
C HIS A 45 -16.25 -0.86 -10.66
N ARG A 46 -17.14 -0.74 -9.69
CA ARG A 46 -17.57 0.55 -9.14
C ARG A 46 -16.77 0.86 -7.87
N PHE A 47 -16.17 2.05 -7.82
CA PHE A 47 -15.34 2.46 -6.70
C PHE A 47 -15.88 3.66 -5.96
N ALA A 48 -15.91 3.57 -4.61
CA ALA A 48 -16.03 4.72 -3.74
C ALA A 48 -14.64 5.27 -3.44
N ILE A 49 -14.38 6.54 -3.71
CA ILE A 49 -13.08 7.18 -3.47
C ILE A 49 -13.21 8.09 -2.25
N LEU A 50 -12.56 7.72 -1.17
CA LEU A 50 -12.54 8.47 0.07
C LEU A 50 -11.33 9.39 0.10
N VAL A 51 -11.56 10.69 0.23
CA VAL A 51 -10.53 11.73 0.30
C VAL A 51 -10.66 12.55 1.57
N PRO A 52 -9.56 12.96 2.21
CA PRO A 52 -9.63 13.86 3.36
C PRO A 52 -10.08 15.27 2.96
N PRO A 53 -10.58 16.08 3.92
CA PRO A 53 -11.00 17.46 3.67
C PRO A 53 -9.84 18.29 3.11
N GLY A 54 -10.13 19.10 2.09
CA GLY A 54 -9.13 19.97 1.46
C GLY A 54 -8.32 19.33 0.34
N SER A 55 -8.57 18.06 0.02
CA SER A 55 -7.97 17.42 -1.14
C SER A 55 -8.41 18.09 -2.44
N THR A 56 -7.45 18.30 -3.33
CA THR A 56 -7.70 18.92 -4.64
C THR A 56 -8.47 17.96 -5.53
N SER A 57 -9.25 18.51 -6.47
CA SER A 57 -9.95 17.78 -7.53
C SER A 57 -9.07 16.67 -8.15
N LEU A 58 -9.59 15.45 -8.18
CA LEU A 58 -8.91 14.27 -8.71
C LEU A 58 -9.24 14.14 -10.21
N PRO A 59 -8.31 14.43 -11.13
CA PRO A 59 -8.53 14.16 -12.53
C PRO A 59 -8.37 12.65 -12.80
N LEU A 60 -9.48 11.98 -13.10
CA LEU A 60 -9.51 10.54 -13.45
C LEU A 60 -10.05 10.34 -14.88
N PRO A 61 -9.38 10.91 -15.90
CA PRO A 61 -9.93 11.01 -17.25
C PRO A 61 -10.09 9.68 -17.98
N HIS A 62 -9.44 8.61 -17.51
CA HIS A 62 -9.44 7.31 -18.19
C HIS A 62 -10.47 6.33 -17.61
N TYR A 63 -11.17 6.69 -16.53
CA TYR A 63 -12.21 5.83 -15.94
C TYR A 63 -13.58 6.48 -16.07
N PRO A 64 -14.66 5.72 -16.41
CA PRO A 64 -15.99 6.30 -16.58
C PRO A 64 -16.49 6.95 -15.29
N GLU A 65 -16.97 8.18 -15.38
CA GLU A 65 -17.47 8.95 -14.22
C GLU A 65 -18.66 8.28 -13.52
N GLU A 66 -19.39 7.45 -14.24
CA GLU A 66 -20.55 6.69 -13.73
C GLU A 66 -20.14 5.53 -12.80
N LEU A 67 -18.86 5.11 -12.85
CA LEU A 67 -18.34 3.97 -12.11
C LEU A 67 -17.49 4.36 -10.90
N TYR A 68 -17.39 5.64 -10.58
CA TYR A 68 -16.78 6.06 -9.32
C TYR A 68 -17.49 7.25 -8.71
N GLN A 69 -17.41 7.35 -7.40
CA GLN A 69 -17.92 8.51 -6.65
C GLN A 69 -16.90 8.92 -5.60
N VAL A 70 -16.68 10.25 -5.50
CA VAL A 70 -15.73 10.81 -4.53
C VAL A 70 -16.48 11.30 -3.30
N PHE A 71 -16.04 10.86 -2.14
CA PHE A 71 -16.58 11.27 -0.83
C PHE A 71 -15.46 11.91 0.00
N THR A 72 -15.80 12.94 0.73
CA THR A 72 -14.90 13.54 1.71
C THR A 72 -15.20 12.97 3.09
N TYR A 73 -14.19 12.58 3.85
CA TYR A 73 -14.32 12.00 5.18
C TYR A 73 -13.55 12.81 6.24
N GLU A 74 -14.11 12.92 7.43
CA GLU A 74 -13.40 13.37 8.63
C GLU A 74 -12.95 12.19 9.49
N ASP A 75 -13.82 11.18 9.62
CA ASP A 75 -13.49 9.88 10.21
C ASP A 75 -13.62 8.78 9.16
N LEU A 76 -12.52 8.04 8.94
CA LEU A 76 -12.45 6.99 7.93
C LEU A 76 -13.37 5.81 8.27
N THR A 77 -13.49 5.48 9.56
CA THR A 77 -14.29 4.33 10.03
C THR A 77 -15.76 4.59 9.79
N GLU A 78 -16.22 5.80 10.12
CA GLU A 78 -17.60 6.22 9.87
C GLU A 78 -17.92 6.30 8.38
N ALA A 79 -16.97 6.80 7.57
CA ALA A 79 -17.13 6.93 6.14
C ALA A 79 -17.27 5.55 5.46
N ILE A 80 -16.42 4.59 5.82
CA ILE A 80 -16.51 3.22 5.29
C ILE A 80 -17.82 2.56 5.73
N ALA A 81 -18.21 2.71 7.00
CA ALA A 81 -19.46 2.15 7.52
C ALA A 81 -20.73 2.76 6.88
N ALA A 82 -20.62 3.97 6.34
CA ALA A 82 -21.72 4.65 5.65
C ALA A 82 -21.85 4.23 4.17
N LEU A 83 -20.86 3.56 3.59
CA LEU A 83 -20.92 3.06 2.23
C LEU A 83 -21.87 1.87 2.14
N ASN A 84 -22.64 1.84 1.05
CA ASN A 84 -23.53 0.72 0.78
C ASN A 84 -22.81 -0.26 -0.16
N GLU A 85 -22.56 -1.47 0.32
CA GLU A 85 -21.94 -2.57 -0.42
C GLU A 85 -22.65 -2.92 -1.75
N ASN A 86 -23.94 -2.56 -1.90
CA ASN A 86 -24.65 -2.79 -3.15
C ASN A 86 -24.36 -1.73 -4.24
N ASP A 87 -23.82 -0.57 -3.85
CA ASP A 87 -23.56 0.53 -4.77
C ASP A 87 -22.14 0.51 -5.31
N PHE A 88 -21.18 -0.03 -4.54
CA PHE A 88 -19.77 -0.08 -4.88
C PHE A 88 -19.20 -1.48 -4.70
N ASP A 89 -18.28 -1.85 -5.59
CA ASP A 89 -17.57 -3.12 -5.49
C ASP A 89 -16.31 -2.96 -4.60
N GLY A 90 -15.75 -1.74 -4.49
CA GLY A 90 -14.59 -1.49 -3.66
C GLY A 90 -14.43 -0.03 -3.23
N VAL A 91 -13.64 0.18 -2.18
CA VAL A 91 -13.31 1.49 -1.64
C VAL A 91 -11.84 1.82 -1.83
N VAL A 92 -11.56 3.02 -2.33
CA VAL A 92 -10.23 3.59 -2.50
C VAL A 92 -10.04 4.68 -1.44
N VAL A 93 -9.13 4.48 -0.52
CA VAL A 93 -8.79 5.47 0.51
C VAL A 93 -7.53 6.20 0.10
N LEU A 94 -7.59 7.53 0.03
CA LEU A 94 -6.46 8.37 -0.36
C LEU A 94 -6.01 9.28 0.78
N GLY A 95 -4.71 9.56 0.84
CA GLY A 95 -4.10 10.48 1.80
C GLY A 95 -4.21 11.96 1.39
N GLU A 96 -3.89 12.86 2.33
CA GLU A 96 -4.03 14.31 2.15
C GLU A 96 -3.22 14.90 0.98
N THR A 97 -2.09 14.32 0.67
CA THR A 97 -1.14 14.86 -0.33
C THR A 97 -0.97 13.95 -1.55
N THR A 98 -1.90 13.02 -1.74
CA THR A 98 -1.78 12.02 -2.80
C THR A 98 -2.07 12.66 -4.16
N ARG A 99 -1.09 12.61 -5.05
CA ARG A 99 -1.26 12.94 -6.46
C ARG A 99 -1.46 11.65 -7.24
N ILE A 100 -2.52 11.61 -8.00
CA ILE A 100 -2.95 10.41 -8.74
C ILE A 100 -2.57 10.54 -10.21
N GLU A 101 -2.06 9.47 -10.78
CA GLU A 101 -1.84 9.36 -12.22
C GLU A 101 -3.16 9.11 -12.96
N PRO A 102 -3.31 9.57 -14.21
CA PRO A 102 -4.55 9.43 -14.97
C PRO A 102 -5.04 7.99 -15.14
N ALA A 103 -4.14 7.00 -15.25
CA ALA A 103 -4.48 5.58 -15.41
C ALA A 103 -4.74 4.83 -14.09
N PHE A 104 -4.70 5.51 -12.96
CA PHE A 104 -4.76 4.94 -11.63
C PHE A 104 -5.93 3.95 -11.40
N LEU A 105 -7.16 4.36 -11.72
CA LEU A 105 -8.32 3.50 -11.53
C LEU A 105 -8.37 2.32 -12.52
N GLU A 106 -7.79 2.44 -13.70
CA GLU A 106 -7.68 1.31 -14.64
C GLU A 106 -6.71 0.25 -14.12
N GLU A 107 -5.59 0.68 -13.53
CA GLU A 107 -4.64 -0.23 -12.91
C GLU A 107 -5.26 -0.93 -11.70
N ILE A 108 -5.92 -0.19 -10.81
CA ILE A 108 -6.66 -0.76 -9.67
C ILE A 108 -7.70 -1.77 -10.16
N ASN A 109 -8.49 -1.40 -11.15
CA ASN A 109 -9.53 -2.27 -11.70
C ASN A 109 -8.95 -3.59 -12.23
N SER A 110 -7.79 -3.56 -12.85
CA SER A 110 -7.13 -4.76 -13.36
C SER A 110 -6.64 -5.69 -12.24
N VAL A 111 -6.13 -5.11 -11.15
CA VAL A 111 -5.72 -5.88 -9.96
C VAL A 111 -6.93 -6.44 -9.22
N PHE A 112 -7.99 -5.65 -9.12
CA PHE A 112 -9.24 -6.01 -8.44
C PHE A 112 -9.99 -7.14 -9.20
N ASP A 113 -10.08 -7.03 -10.53
CA ASP A 113 -10.68 -8.06 -11.38
C ASP A 113 -9.89 -9.39 -11.35
N ALA A 114 -8.60 -9.34 -11.00
CA ALA A 114 -7.79 -10.53 -10.73
C ALA A 114 -8.09 -11.19 -9.36
N GLY A 115 -9.04 -10.67 -8.58
CA GLY A 115 -9.49 -11.24 -7.30
C GLY A 115 -8.66 -10.81 -6.09
N ILE A 116 -7.92 -9.71 -6.17
CA ILE A 116 -7.16 -9.17 -5.04
C ILE A 116 -8.08 -8.27 -4.22
N GLN A 117 -8.35 -8.65 -2.99
CA GLN A 117 -9.30 -7.98 -2.09
C GLN A 117 -8.74 -6.76 -1.36
N ALA A 118 -7.42 -6.67 -1.24
CA ALA A 118 -6.78 -5.55 -0.56
C ALA A 118 -5.49 -5.16 -1.27
N ILE A 119 -5.37 -3.89 -1.65
CA ILE A 119 -4.25 -3.36 -2.41
C ILE A 119 -3.65 -2.18 -1.64
N GLN A 120 -2.37 -2.26 -1.33
CA GLN A 120 -1.62 -1.11 -0.86
C GLN A 120 -1.08 -0.33 -2.05
N LEU A 121 -1.45 0.93 -2.15
CA LEU A 121 -0.96 1.81 -3.20
C LEU A 121 0.49 2.20 -2.94
N ARG A 122 1.26 2.34 -4.00
CA ARG A 122 2.64 2.78 -3.88
C ARG A 122 2.69 4.30 -3.78
N HIS A 123 3.13 4.79 -2.64
CA HIS A 123 3.42 6.20 -2.45
C HIS A 123 4.83 6.55 -2.91
N ILE A 124 4.95 7.57 -3.77
CA ILE A 124 6.24 8.10 -4.21
C ILE A 124 6.35 9.54 -3.73
N THR A 125 7.23 9.79 -2.77
CA THR A 125 7.48 11.14 -2.26
C THR A 125 8.27 11.94 -3.29
N GLU A 126 7.62 12.89 -3.97
CA GLU A 126 8.26 13.75 -4.98
C GLU A 126 9.22 14.79 -4.34
N ASN A 127 8.85 15.34 -3.18
CA ASN A 127 9.62 16.42 -2.55
C ASN A 127 10.72 15.86 -1.64
N ARG A 128 11.97 15.93 -2.12
CA ARG A 128 13.19 15.47 -1.43
C ARG A 128 14.19 16.61 -1.19
N SER A 129 13.72 17.84 -1.07
CA SER A 129 14.56 19.03 -1.01
C SER A 129 15.35 19.20 0.30
N THR A 130 14.84 18.64 1.39
CA THR A 130 15.53 18.68 2.70
C THR A 130 16.04 17.31 3.12
N ARG A 131 17.10 17.28 3.95
CA ARG A 131 17.66 16.03 4.51
C ARG A 131 16.59 15.19 5.23
N LYS A 132 15.71 15.85 5.99
CA LYS A 132 14.62 15.17 6.71
C LYS A 132 13.66 14.47 5.75
N GLN A 133 13.22 15.17 4.71
CA GLN A 133 12.32 14.60 3.67
C GLN A 133 12.99 13.47 2.91
N TYR A 134 14.29 13.59 2.60
CA TYR A 134 15.04 12.52 1.97
C TYR A 134 15.07 11.24 2.82
N PHE A 135 15.40 11.36 4.11
CA PHE A 135 15.40 10.20 5.02
C PHE A 135 14.02 9.60 5.24
N GLN A 136 12.97 10.43 5.31
CA GLN A 136 11.59 9.94 5.38
C GLN A 136 11.23 9.14 4.13
N ALA A 137 11.47 9.69 2.94
CA ALA A 137 11.23 9.01 1.67
C ALA A 137 11.99 7.68 1.56
N LEU A 138 13.28 7.68 1.94
CA LEU A 138 14.10 6.47 1.94
C LEU A 138 13.56 5.40 2.89
N ASN A 139 13.13 5.80 4.10
CA ASN A 139 12.54 4.89 5.07
C ASN A 139 11.22 4.30 4.57
N GLU A 140 10.35 5.11 3.97
CA GLU A 140 9.09 4.67 3.37
C GLU A 140 9.34 3.70 2.21
N GLU A 141 10.21 4.06 1.27
CA GLU A 141 10.57 3.20 0.13
C GLU A 141 11.17 1.87 0.58
N THR A 142 12.05 1.89 1.59
CA THR A 142 12.66 0.68 2.15
C THR A 142 11.61 -0.20 2.83
N THR A 143 10.74 0.41 3.62
CA THR A 143 9.66 -0.31 4.32
C THR A 143 8.68 -0.94 3.33
N GLN A 144 8.25 -0.21 2.32
CA GLN A 144 7.39 -0.72 1.27
C GLN A 144 8.07 -1.83 0.45
N ALA A 145 9.36 -1.70 0.15
CA ALA A 145 10.09 -2.73 -0.57
C ALA A 145 10.21 -4.03 0.23
N LEU A 146 10.60 -3.95 1.50
CA LEU A 146 10.82 -5.12 2.35
C LEU A 146 9.50 -5.75 2.79
N PHE A 147 8.66 -4.98 3.48
CA PHE A 147 7.47 -5.49 4.16
C PHE A 147 6.20 -5.45 3.28
N GLY A 148 6.20 -4.70 2.19
CA GLY A 148 5.18 -4.76 1.17
C GLY A 148 5.56 -5.78 0.09
N LYS A 149 6.37 -5.35 -0.88
CA LYS A 149 6.73 -6.16 -2.06
C LYS A 149 7.44 -7.47 -1.71
N GLY A 150 8.41 -7.45 -0.80
CA GLY A 150 9.15 -8.64 -0.38
C GLY A 150 8.27 -9.66 0.31
N ALA A 151 7.44 -9.24 1.25
CA ALA A 151 6.51 -10.10 1.97
C ALA A 151 5.46 -10.73 1.04
N THR A 152 4.82 -9.94 0.18
CA THR A 152 3.83 -10.41 -0.79
C THR A 152 4.42 -11.47 -1.73
N ARG A 153 5.66 -11.29 -2.20
CA ARG A 153 6.34 -12.26 -3.07
C ARG A 153 6.67 -13.57 -2.39
N LEU A 154 6.86 -13.56 -1.10
CA LEU A 154 7.05 -14.78 -0.30
C LEU A 154 5.73 -15.46 0.08
N GLY A 155 4.59 -14.90 -0.32
CA GLY A 155 3.27 -15.38 0.09
C GLY A 155 2.98 -15.14 1.58
N VAL A 156 3.73 -14.23 2.20
CA VAL A 156 3.49 -13.79 3.57
C VAL A 156 2.56 -12.60 3.55
N SER A 157 1.61 -12.53 4.48
CA SER A 157 0.71 -11.39 4.60
C SER A 157 1.50 -10.10 4.79
N SER A 158 1.25 -9.11 3.92
CA SER A 158 1.75 -7.76 4.12
C SER A 158 0.74 -6.95 4.92
N ALA A 159 1.22 -6.09 5.80
CA ALA A 159 0.35 -5.16 6.50
C ALA A 159 -0.01 -4.00 5.57
N LEU A 160 -1.26 -3.55 5.63
CA LEU A 160 -1.68 -2.29 5.04
C LEU A 160 -1.28 -1.15 5.98
N TYR A 161 -0.65 -0.12 5.45
CA TYR A 161 -0.14 0.98 6.24
C TYR A 161 -0.81 2.31 5.84
N GLY A 162 -1.44 2.96 6.81
CA GLY A 162 -1.96 4.33 6.66
C GLY A 162 -3.11 4.45 5.66
N ALA A 163 -3.15 5.58 4.97
CA ALA A 163 -4.00 5.84 3.82
C ALA A 163 -3.37 5.24 2.53
N ASP A 164 -3.94 5.52 1.39
CA ASP A 164 -3.50 5.01 0.08
C ASP A 164 -3.64 3.49 -0.06
N MET A 165 -4.85 3.01 0.13
CA MET A 165 -5.21 1.61 0.00
C MET A 165 -6.53 1.42 -0.75
N VAL A 166 -6.72 0.24 -1.31
CA VAL A 166 -7.99 -0.20 -1.89
C VAL A 166 -8.43 -1.46 -1.18
N LEU A 167 -9.71 -1.51 -0.85
CA LEU A 167 -10.34 -2.64 -0.16
C LEU A 167 -11.58 -3.07 -0.91
N ASP A 168 -11.86 -4.36 -0.92
CA ASP A 168 -13.12 -4.98 -1.32
C ASP A 168 -14.21 -4.67 -0.27
N LEU A 169 -15.44 -4.42 -0.69
CA LEU A 169 -16.57 -4.09 0.19
C LEU A 169 -17.50 -5.28 0.39
#